data_dd02136fb75e3b0e7c04712cdb75a28f
#
_entry.id   dd02136fb75e3b0e7c04712cdb75a28f
#
_cell.length_a   1.000
_cell.length_b   1.000
_cell.length_c   1.000
_cell.angle_alpha   90.00
_cell.angle_beta   90.00
_cell.angle_gamma   90.00
#
_symmetry.space_group_name_H-M   'P 1'
#
loop_
_entity.id
_entity.type
_entity.pdbx_description
1 polymer ?
#
loop_
_entity_poly.entity_id
_entity_poly.type
_entity_poly.pdbx_seq_one_letter_code
_entity_poly.pdbx_strand_id
1 'polypeptide(L)'
;MQILRLLAGAVVLYGVLCLVALLMADRMIFLPPPATYRDGAEIVKLRTADGVLISATHLPHPSAPYTLLVSHGNAEDLGDIRPHLERLRATGFSVFAYDYRGYGTSAGAPSERGVYADVDAAYAHLTTQLGVPPAQIIAYGRSVGSGPAVDLAAREPIGGLVVESAFTTAFRVLTRVTLLPFDKFDNLDKIHRVRCPVLVMHGRADEIVPFGHGEALWRAAPEPKRFFWAERAGHNDFWLVDEPGATQALIEFAALLPASR
;
A
#
# COMPACT_ATOMS: atom_id res chain seq x y z
N MET A 1 30.59 40.00 -6.45
CA MET A 1 29.40 40.35 -5.63
C MET A 1 28.08 39.94 -6.26
N GLN A 2 27.85 40.19 -7.55
CA GLN A 2 26.56 39.88 -8.21
C GLN A 2 26.29 38.37 -8.30
N ILE A 3 27.29 37.55 -8.68
CA ILE A 3 27.18 36.07 -8.72
C ILE A 3 26.84 35.51 -7.33
N LEU A 4 27.48 35.99 -6.28
CA LEU A 4 27.21 35.53 -4.91
C LEU A 4 25.79 35.83 -4.45
N ARG A 5 25.23 36.98 -4.86
CA ARG A 5 23.82 37.34 -4.60
C ARG A 5 22.85 36.43 -5.36
N LEU A 6 23.16 36.08 -6.61
CA LEU A 6 22.36 35.15 -7.42
C LEU A 6 22.38 33.75 -6.84
N LEU A 7 23.54 33.26 -6.41
CA LEU A 7 23.65 31.95 -5.75
C LEU A 7 22.88 31.92 -4.42
N ALA A 8 23.02 32.96 -3.61
CA ALA A 8 22.23 33.08 -2.35
C ALA A 8 20.74 33.10 -2.62
N GLY A 9 20.28 33.85 -3.65
CA GLY A 9 18.88 33.86 -4.06
C GLY A 9 18.36 32.47 -4.50
N ALA A 10 19.16 31.75 -5.29
CA ALA A 10 18.82 30.38 -5.73
C ALA A 10 18.70 29.40 -4.55
N VAL A 11 19.61 29.46 -3.57
CA VAL A 11 19.56 28.64 -2.36
C VAL A 11 18.31 28.95 -1.53
N VAL A 12 17.98 30.23 -1.35
CA VAL A 12 16.77 30.61 -0.62
C VAL A 12 15.50 30.12 -1.33
N LEU A 13 15.43 30.31 -2.66
CA LEU A 13 14.29 29.84 -3.46
C LEU A 13 14.14 28.31 -3.35
N TYR A 14 15.24 27.56 -3.47
CA TYR A 14 15.20 26.11 -3.30
C TYR A 14 14.77 25.70 -1.89
N GLY A 15 15.25 26.39 -0.85
CA GLY A 15 14.81 26.16 0.53
C GLY A 15 13.31 26.40 0.72
N VAL A 16 12.76 27.46 0.12
CA VAL A 16 11.31 27.74 0.14
C VAL A 16 10.53 26.63 -0.59
N LEU A 17 10.99 26.18 -1.76
CA LEU A 17 10.38 25.08 -2.49
C LEU A 17 10.38 23.78 -1.67
N CYS A 18 11.48 23.46 -1.01
CA CYS A 18 11.57 22.31 -0.12
C CYS A 18 10.57 22.42 1.05
N LEU A 19 10.48 23.59 1.68
CA LEU A 19 9.53 23.83 2.78
C LEU A 19 8.08 23.68 2.32
N VAL A 20 7.71 24.28 1.19
CA VAL A 20 6.36 24.15 0.61
C VAL A 20 6.05 22.69 0.30
N ALA A 21 6.98 21.97 -0.35
CA ALA A 21 6.82 20.55 -0.65
C ALA A 21 6.60 19.74 0.64
N LEU A 22 7.38 19.98 1.68
CA LEU A 22 7.24 19.29 2.97
C LEU A 22 5.87 19.55 3.63
N LEU A 23 5.40 20.78 3.62
CA LEU A 23 4.13 21.17 4.25
C LEU A 23 2.90 20.71 3.45
N MET A 24 3.03 20.59 2.13
CA MET A 24 1.93 20.22 1.24
C MET A 24 1.92 18.74 0.84
N ALA A 25 3.00 18.00 1.12
CA ALA A 25 3.20 16.63 0.65
C ALA A 25 2.00 15.72 0.93
N ASP A 26 1.52 15.68 2.17
CA ASP A 26 0.42 14.79 2.55
C ASP A 26 -0.89 15.18 1.83
N ARG A 27 -1.16 16.48 1.64
CA ARG A 27 -2.33 16.95 0.88
C ARG A 27 -2.25 16.67 -0.61
N MET A 28 -1.04 16.56 -1.16
CA MET A 28 -0.83 16.23 -2.58
C MET A 28 -0.88 14.72 -2.82
N ILE A 29 -0.43 13.94 -1.86
CA ILE A 29 -0.41 12.48 -1.96
C ILE A 29 -1.79 11.90 -1.70
N PHE A 30 -2.48 12.34 -0.64
CA PHE A 30 -3.75 11.76 -0.23
C PHE A 30 -4.93 12.56 -0.77
N LEU A 31 -5.83 11.88 -1.46
CA LEU A 31 -7.00 12.46 -2.11
C LEU A 31 -8.27 11.72 -1.66
N PRO A 32 -8.68 11.84 -0.38
CA PRO A 32 -9.87 11.13 0.11
C PRO A 32 -11.12 11.56 -0.65
N PRO A 33 -11.86 10.61 -1.26
CA PRO A 33 -13.14 10.91 -1.90
C PRO A 33 -14.23 11.08 -0.83
N PRO A 34 -15.41 11.62 -1.19
CA PRO A 34 -16.60 11.47 -0.36
C PRO A 34 -16.88 10.00 -0.11
N ALA A 35 -17.28 9.65 1.14
CA ALA A 35 -17.56 8.27 1.51
C ALA A 35 -18.63 7.64 0.63
N THR A 36 -18.34 6.46 0.06
CA THR A 36 -19.26 5.72 -0.82
C THR A 36 -20.12 4.70 -0.08
N TYR A 37 -19.85 4.49 1.22
CA TYR A 37 -20.60 3.61 2.09
C TYR A 37 -20.99 4.31 3.40
N ARG A 38 -21.78 3.63 4.22
CA ARG A 38 -22.15 4.05 5.58
C ARG A 38 -21.75 2.98 6.58
N ASP A 39 -21.59 3.39 7.84
CA ASP A 39 -21.37 2.43 8.92
C ASP A 39 -22.56 1.49 9.05
N GLY A 40 -22.30 0.21 9.02
CA GLY A 40 -23.25 -0.90 9.14
C GLY A 40 -22.63 -2.06 9.92
N ALA A 41 -23.35 -3.17 10.05
CA ALA A 41 -22.90 -4.33 10.80
C ALA A 41 -21.60 -4.97 10.26
N GLU A 42 -21.25 -4.70 9.01
CA GLU A 42 -20.04 -5.19 8.35
C GLU A 42 -18.81 -4.29 8.55
N ILE A 43 -19.00 -3.08 9.12
CA ILE A 43 -17.93 -2.13 9.38
C ILE A 43 -17.48 -2.23 10.84
N VAL A 44 -16.21 -2.56 11.01
CA VAL A 44 -15.55 -2.61 12.32
C VAL A 44 -14.79 -1.31 12.53
N LYS A 45 -14.93 -0.67 13.69
CA LYS A 45 -14.16 0.51 14.06
C LYS A 45 -12.92 0.09 14.85
N LEU A 46 -11.75 0.44 14.33
CA LEU A 46 -10.47 0.19 14.94
C LEU A 46 -9.95 1.48 15.56
N ARG A 47 -9.36 1.38 16.74
CA ARG A 47 -8.69 2.51 17.38
C ARG A 47 -7.19 2.39 17.20
N THR A 48 -6.59 3.37 16.58
CA THR A 48 -5.14 3.48 16.41
C THR A 48 -4.46 3.85 17.74
N ALA A 49 -3.15 3.65 17.82
CA ALA A 49 -2.38 3.98 19.04
C ALA A 49 -2.44 5.47 19.42
N ASP A 50 -2.62 6.36 18.45
CA ASP A 50 -2.81 7.81 18.65
C ASP A 50 -4.29 8.21 18.81
N GLY A 51 -5.20 7.22 18.95
CA GLY A 51 -6.60 7.42 19.34
C GLY A 51 -7.57 7.69 18.19
N VAL A 52 -7.11 7.71 16.94
CA VAL A 52 -7.98 7.89 15.77
C VAL A 52 -8.84 6.64 15.56
N LEU A 53 -10.10 6.82 15.18
CA LEU A 53 -11.00 5.72 14.81
C LEU A 53 -11.01 5.57 13.30
N ILE A 54 -10.61 4.39 12.81
CA ILE A 54 -10.64 4.02 11.40
C ILE A 54 -11.65 2.91 11.16
N SER A 55 -12.13 2.81 9.94
CA SER A 55 -13.10 1.81 9.49
C SER A 55 -12.40 0.64 8.84
N ALA A 56 -12.88 -0.56 9.09
CA ALA A 56 -12.38 -1.79 8.49
C ALA A 56 -13.54 -2.73 8.15
N THR A 57 -13.29 -3.68 7.26
CA THR A 57 -14.21 -4.75 6.92
C THR A 57 -13.48 -6.09 6.85
N HIS A 58 -14.16 -7.17 7.24
CA HIS A 58 -13.63 -8.52 7.18
C HIS A 58 -14.51 -9.41 6.31
N LEU A 59 -13.92 -10.02 5.30
CA LEU A 59 -14.55 -10.99 4.42
C LEU A 59 -13.89 -12.36 4.64
N PRO A 60 -14.35 -13.16 5.64
CA PRO A 60 -13.74 -14.44 5.91
C PRO A 60 -14.03 -15.44 4.80
N HIS A 61 -13.07 -16.32 4.52
CA HIS A 61 -13.24 -17.47 3.64
C HIS A 61 -13.03 -18.75 4.46
N PRO A 62 -13.98 -19.70 4.46
CA PRO A 62 -14.01 -20.80 5.45
C PRO A 62 -12.82 -21.75 5.37
N SER A 63 -12.16 -21.86 4.24
CA SER A 63 -11.00 -22.75 4.03
C SER A 63 -9.71 -22.01 3.70
N ALA A 64 -9.65 -20.69 3.87
CA ALA A 64 -8.47 -19.91 3.53
C ALA A 64 -7.33 -20.19 4.53
N PRO A 65 -6.14 -20.58 4.07
CA PRO A 65 -4.98 -20.72 4.92
C PRO A 65 -4.34 -19.36 5.27
N TYR A 66 -4.66 -18.32 4.49
CA TYR A 66 -4.07 -16.98 4.64
C TYR A 66 -5.13 -15.88 4.59
N THR A 67 -4.82 -14.77 5.25
CA THR A 67 -5.62 -13.53 5.24
C THR A 67 -4.83 -12.43 4.56
N LEU A 68 -5.41 -11.82 3.51
CA LEU A 68 -4.90 -10.60 2.91
C LEU A 68 -5.28 -9.42 3.80
N LEU A 69 -4.29 -8.69 4.31
CA LEU A 69 -4.45 -7.38 4.93
C LEU A 69 -4.29 -6.31 3.85
N VAL A 70 -5.41 -5.78 3.38
CA VAL A 70 -5.46 -4.92 2.19
C VAL A 70 -5.36 -3.45 2.57
N SER A 71 -4.35 -2.80 2.03
CA SER A 71 -4.15 -1.35 2.00
C SER A 71 -4.47 -0.87 0.58
N HIS A 72 -5.59 -0.16 0.43
CA HIS A 72 -6.16 0.23 -0.87
C HIS A 72 -5.39 1.35 -1.57
N GLY A 73 -5.77 1.67 -2.80
CA GLY A 73 -5.20 2.75 -3.58
C GLY A 73 -5.67 4.13 -3.11
N ASN A 74 -5.18 5.17 -3.80
CA ASN A 74 -5.61 6.53 -3.54
C ASN A 74 -6.98 6.81 -4.16
N ALA A 75 -7.70 7.81 -3.64
CA ALA A 75 -9.01 8.25 -4.15
C ALA A 75 -10.08 7.16 -4.23
N GLU A 76 -10.02 6.15 -3.36
CA GLU A 76 -11.01 5.07 -3.20
C GLU A 76 -11.23 4.77 -1.72
N ASP A 77 -12.35 4.16 -1.36
CA ASP A 77 -12.67 3.72 0.00
C ASP A 77 -13.17 2.26 0.02
N LEU A 78 -13.51 1.73 1.20
CA LEU A 78 -13.99 0.35 1.35
C LEU A 78 -15.25 0.04 0.52
N GLY A 79 -16.11 1.02 0.25
CA GLY A 79 -17.27 0.86 -0.60
C GLY A 79 -16.88 0.70 -2.07
N ASP A 80 -16.01 1.58 -2.57
CA ASP A 80 -15.53 1.54 -3.96
C ASP A 80 -14.80 0.23 -4.27
N ILE A 81 -13.94 -0.22 -3.34
CA ILE A 81 -13.12 -1.42 -3.56
C ILE A 81 -13.85 -2.73 -3.20
N ARG A 82 -15.09 -2.69 -2.71
CA ARG A 82 -15.81 -3.91 -2.31
C ARG A 82 -15.82 -5.01 -3.37
N PRO A 83 -16.07 -4.73 -4.67
CA PRO A 83 -15.99 -5.76 -5.70
C PRO A 83 -14.60 -6.37 -5.84
N HIS A 84 -13.55 -5.57 -5.65
CA HIS A 84 -12.16 -6.06 -5.67
C HIS A 84 -11.86 -6.95 -4.45
N LEU A 85 -12.30 -6.59 -3.26
CA LEU A 85 -12.15 -7.43 -2.06
C LEU A 85 -12.86 -8.78 -2.21
N GLU A 86 -14.05 -8.79 -2.81
CA GLU A 86 -14.79 -10.03 -3.09
C GLU A 86 -14.08 -10.90 -4.14
N ARG A 87 -13.47 -10.29 -5.14
CA ARG A 87 -12.62 -11.00 -6.11
C ARG A 87 -11.41 -11.62 -5.42
N LEU A 88 -10.68 -10.89 -4.59
CA LEU A 88 -9.57 -11.43 -3.81
C LEU A 88 -10.02 -12.59 -2.90
N ARG A 89 -11.19 -12.46 -2.27
CA ARG A 89 -11.77 -13.55 -1.48
C ARG A 89 -12.09 -14.79 -2.33
N ALA A 90 -12.61 -14.59 -3.54
CA ALA A 90 -12.93 -15.69 -4.46
C ALA A 90 -11.69 -16.47 -4.93
N THR A 91 -10.48 -15.88 -4.83
CA THR A 91 -9.23 -16.60 -5.10
C THR A 91 -8.78 -17.52 -3.97
N GLY A 92 -9.56 -17.63 -2.87
CA GLY A 92 -9.31 -18.56 -1.77
C GLY A 92 -8.65 -17.95 -0.54
N PHE A 93 -8.59 -16.62 -0.42
CA PHE A 93 -8.08 -15.91 0.76
C PHE A 93 -9.21 -15.38 1.64
N SER A 94 -8.99 -15.30 2.95
CA SER A 94 -9.73 -14.34 3.76
C SER A 94 -9.20 -12.94 3.47
N VAL A 95 -10.06 -11.92 3.55
CA VAL A 95 -9.68 -10.54 3.25
C VAL A 95 -10.06 -9.64 4.40
N PHE A 96 -9.11 -8.86 4.90
CA PHE A 96 -9.33 -7.80 5.85
C PHE A 96 -8.83 -6.50 5.25
N ALA A 97 -9.71 -5.51 5.09
CA ALA A 97 -9.39 -4.22 4.51
C ALA A 97 -9.76 -3.09 5.47
N TYR A 98 -9.08 -1.97 5.37
CA TYR A 98 -9.34 -0.81 6.20
C TYR A 98 -9.22 0.47 5.38
N ASP A 99 -10.00 1.49 5.76
CA ASP A 99 -9.83 2.85 5.26
C ASP A 99 -8.78 3.59 6.09
N TYR A 100 -7.90 4.29 5.42
CA TYR A 100 -6.99 5.21 6.11
C TYR A 100 -7.77 6.29 6.85
N ARG A 101 -7.15 6.88 7.86
CA ARG A 101 -7.69 8.09 8.49
C ARG A 101 -8.07 9.15 7.45
N GLY A 102 -9.28 9.70 7.56
CA GLY A 102 -9.83 10.67 6.63
C GLY A 102 -10.44 10.10 5.34
N TYR A 103 -10.40 8.77 5.13
CA TYR A 103 -11.06 8.08 4.01
C TYR A 103 -12.35 7.40 4.49
N GLY A 104 -13.32 7.26 3.60
CA GLY A 104 -14.60 6.63 3.88
C GLY A 104 -15.24 7.19 5.14
N THR A 105 -15.54 6.33 6.13
CA THR A 105 -16.07 6.72 7.44
C THR A 105 -15.01 6.72 8.56
N SER A 106 -13.73 6.71 8.20
CA SER A 106 -12.60 6.88 9.13
C SER A 106 -12.45 8.32 9.56
N ALA A 107 -12.16 8.54 10.84
CA ALA A 107 -11.90 9.88 11.38
C ALA A 107 -10.48 10.39 11.02
N GLY A 108 -10.21 11.65 11.33
CA GLY A 108 -8.88 12.26 11.24
C GLY A 108 -8.53 12.81 9.85
N ALA A 109 -7.23 13.00 9.60
CA ALA A 109 -6.69 13.44 8.33
C ALA A 109 -5.46 12.61 7.95
N PRO A 110 -5.29 12.23 6.67
CA PRO A 110 -4.23 11.32 6.25
C PRO A 110 -2.86 12.00 6.28
N SER A 111 -1.87 11.21 6.62
CA SER A 111 -0.45 11.55 6.55
C SER A 111 0.35 10.24 6.48
N GLU A 112 1.58 10.30 5.99
CA GLU A 112 2.44 9.11 5.95
C GLU A 112 2.53 8.40 7.31
N ARG A 113 2.87 9.13 8.37
CA ARG A 113 2.94 8.57 9.73
C ARG A 113 1.58 8.04 10.20
N GLY A 114 0.50 8.73 9.80
CA GLY A 114 -0.85 8.34 10.18
C GLY A 114 -1.24 6.99 9.58
N VAL A 115 -1.01 6.77 8.28
CA VAL A 115 -1.38 5.51 7.63
C VAL A 115 -0.52 4.33 8.10
N TYR A 116 0.69 4.58 8.63
CA TYR A 116 1.45 3.53 9.32
C TYR A 116 0.79 3.12 10.64
N ALA A 117 0.28 4.08 11.42
CA ALA A 117 -0.48 3.78 12.63
C ALA A 117 -1.83 3.09 12.31
N ASP A 118 -2.42 3.38 11.14
CA ASP A 118 -3.66 2.76 10.68
C ASP A 118 -3.45 1.28 10.32
N VAL A 119 -2.39 0.94 9.57
CA VAL A 119 -2.07 -0.47 9.25
C VAL A 119 -1.67 -1.24 10.52
N ASP A 120 -0.99 -0.61 11.46
CA ASP A 120 -0.64 -1.23 12.75
C ASP A 120 -1.90 -1.60 13.55
N ALA A 121 -2.92 -0.72 13.57
CA ALA A 121 -4.19 -1.01 14.23
C ALA A 121 -4.94 -2.17 13.54
N ALA A 122 -4.92 -2.22 12.21
CA ALA A 122 -5.53 -3.30 11.43
C ALA A 122 -4.80 -4.64 11.66
N TYR A 123 -3.47 -4.64 11.66
CA TYR A 123 -2.65 -5.81 11.98
C TYR A 123 -2.87 -6.30 13.43
N ALA A 124 -2.89 -5.38 14.40
CA ALA A 124 -3.18 -5.70 15.79
C ALA A 124 -4.57 -6.33 15.95
N HIS A 125 -5.59 -5.83 15.26
CA HIS A 125 -6.93 -6.41 15.28
C HIS A 125 -6.95 -7.84 14.73
N LEU A 126 -6.30 -8.08 13.60
CA LEU A 126 -6.17 -9.43 13.01
C LEU A 126 -5.52 -10.41 14.00
N THR A 127 -4.42 -10.02 14.62
CA THR A 127 -3.64 -10.91 15.48
C THR A 127 -4.25 -11.11 16.85
N THR A 128 -4.82 -10.05 17.48
CA THR A 128 -5.28 -10.10 18.87
C THR A 128 -6.77 -10.36 19.02
N GLN A 129 -7.62 -9.88 18.09
CA GLN A 129 -9.07 -10.03 18.17
C GLN A 129 -9.58 -11.18 17.32
N LEU A 130 -9.04 -11.33 16.11
CA LEU A 130 -9.42 -12.43 15.20
C LEU A 130 -8.52 -13.66 15.35
N GLY A 131 -7.43 -13.58 16.12
CA GLY A 131 -6.53 -14.70 16.40
C GLY A 131 -5.77 -15.22 15.17
N VAL A 132 -5.63 -14.41 14.11
CA VAL A 132 -4.90 -14.82 12.91
C VAL A 132 -3.40 -14.83 13.21
N PRO A 133 -2.71 -15.98 13.07
CA PRO A 133 -1.28 -16.03 13.28
C PRO A 133 -0.53 -15.08 12.32
N PRO A 134 0.49 -14.34 12.78
CA PRO A 134 1.26 -13.44 11.92
C PRO A 134 1.75 -14.09 10.62
N ALA A 135 2.21 -15.34 10.68
CA ALA A 135 2.66 -16.10 9.51
C ALA A 135 1.54 -16.42 8.48
N GLN A 136 0.28 -16.22 8.84
CA GLN A 136 -0.88 -16.39 7.94
C GLN A 136 -1.40 -15.04 7.41
N ILE A 137 -0.75 -13.93 7.73
CA ILE A 137 -1.11 -12.60 7.24
C ILE A 137 -0.21 -12.25 6.05
N ILE A 138 -0.83 -11.86 4.94
CA ILE A 138 -0.18 -11.31 3.76
C ILE A 138 -0.54 -9.83 3.69
N ALA A 139 0.43 -8.94 3.84
CA ALA A 139 0.21 -7.53 3.56
C ALA A 139 0.05 -7.33 2.05
N TYR A 140 -1.09 -6.77 1.64
CA TYR A 140 -1.40 -6.48 0.25
C TYR A 140 -1.55 -4.96 0.09
N GLY A 141 -0.68 -4.34 -0.70
CA GLY A 141 -0.70 -2.90 -0.92
C GLY A 141 -0.83 -2.53 -2.38
N ARG A 142 -1.89 -1.76 -2.72
CA ARG A 142 -2.10 -1.23 -4.07
C ARG A 142 -1.73 0.25 -4.13
N SER A 143 -0.91 0.65 -5.12
CA SER A 143 -0.56 2.07 -5.35
C SER A 143 -0.04 2.73 -4.06
N VAL A 144 -0.70 3.77 -3.54
CA VAL A 144 -0.35 4.41 -2.26
C VAL A 144 -0.33 3.41 -1.10
N GLY A 145 -1.19 2.39 -1.14
CA GLY A 145 -1.25 1.33 -0.14
C GLY A 145 0.01 0.45 -0.08
N SER A 146 0.88 0.51 -1.10
CA SER A 146 2.19 -0.13 -1.02
C SER A 146 3.07 0.45 0.10
N GLY A 147 2.89 1.75 0.43
CA GLY A 147 3.59 2.39 1.54
C GLY A 147 3.38 1.70 2.88
N PRO A 148 2.16 1.66 3.42
CA PRO A 148 1.87 0.95 4.68
C PRO A 148 2.12 -0.56 4.61
N ALA A 149 1.87 -1.22 3.47
CA ALA A 149 2.11 -2.66 3.33
C ALA A 149 3.60 -3.02 3.42
N VAL A 150 4.47 -2.29 2.71
CA VAL A 150 5.93 -2.48 2.77
C VAL A 150 6.47 -2.10 4.15
N ASP A 151 5.98 -1.02 4.76
CA ASP A 151 6.38 -0.60 6.09
C ASP A 151 6.06 -1.66 7.15
N LEU A 152 4.84 -2.21 7.12
CA LEU A 152 4.44 -3.32 8.00
C LEU A 152 5.33 -4.55 7.79
N ALA A 153 5.52 -4.98 6.54
CA ALA A 153 6.33 -6.16 6.21
C ALA A 153 7.80 -6.02 6.61
N ALA A 154 8.32 -4.80 6.63
CA ALA A 154 9.70 -4.54 7.07
C ALA A 154 9.88 -4.60 8.60
N ARG A 155 8.79 -4.50 9.37
CA ARG A 155 8.81 -4.45 10.85
C ARG A 155 8.25 -5.70 11.51
N GLU A 156 7.19 -6.27 10.94
CA GLU A 156 6.43 -7.36 11.56
C GLU A 156 6.70 -8.72 10.90
N PRO A 157 6.63 -9.83 11.64
CA PRO A 157 6.91 -11.18 11.14
C PRO A 157 5.71 -11.77 10.39
N ILE A 158 5.23 -11.08 9.34
CA ILE A 158 4.10 -11.54 8.53
C ILE A 158 4.48 -12.66 7.55
N GLY A 159 3.47 -13.37 7.03
CA GLY A 159 3.66 -14.51 6.12
C GLY A 159 4.10 -14.11 4.72
N GLY A 160 3.69 -12.94 4.20
CA GLY A 160 4.04 -12.52 2.84
C GLY A 160 3.72 -11.05 2.57
N LEU A 161 4.31 -10.52 1.52
CA LEU A 161 4.07 -9.17 1.01
C LEU A 161 3.66 -9.23 -0.47
N VAL A 162 2.54 -8.61 -0.80
CA VAL A 162 2.11 -8.37 -2.19
C VAL A 162 2.03 -6.87 -2.41
N VAL A 163 2.68 -6.39 -3.46
CA VAL A 163 2.58 -4.99 -3.89
C VAL A 163 2.12 -4.92 -5.34
N GLU A 164 1.03 -4.18 -5.58
CA GLU A 164 0.40 -3.98 -6.88
C GLU A 164 0.54 -2.52 -7.31
N SER A 165 1.02 -2.27 -8.53
CA SER A 165 1.21 -0.93 -9.10
C SER A 165 1.94 0.02 -8.13
N ALA A 166 2.98 -0.51 -7.46
CA ALA A 166 3.69 0.14 -6.38
C ALA A 166 4.81 1.04 -6.89
N PHE A 167 5.16 2.05 -6.10
CA PHE A 167 6.22 3.01 -6.39
C PHE A 167 7.41 2.85 -5.45
N THR A 168 8.58 3.30 -5.90
CA THR A 168 9.82 3.31 -5.09
C THR A 168 9.75 4.34 -3.97
N THR A 169 9.32 5.57 -4.31
CA THR A 169 9.03 6.68 -3.39
C THR A 169 7.92 7.53 -3.99
N ALA A 170 7.13 8.23 -3.17
CA ALA A 170 5.96 8.95 -3.64
C ALA A 170 6.28 10.09 -4.60
N PHE A 171 7.31 10.89 -4.33
CA PHE A 171 7.64 12.03 -5.20
C PHE A 171 8.21 11.60 -6.55
N ARG A 172 8.89 10.46 -6.62
CA ARG A 172 9.42 9.93 -7.88
C ARG A 172 8.35 9.51 -8.89
N VAL A 173 7.14 9.27 -8.45
CA VAL A 173 6.01 9.05 -9.35
C VAL A 173 5.82 10.25 -10.29
N LEU A 174 5.93 11.48 -9.74
CA LEU A 174 5.76 12.72 -10.49
C LEU A 174 7.06 13.23 -11.11
N THR A 175 8.14 13.23 -10.32
CA THR A 175 9.39 13.92 -10.70
C THR A 175 10.32 13.05 -11.53
N ARG A 176 10.18 11.73 -11.47
CA ARG A 176 11.01 10.69 -12.09
C ARG A 176 12.49 10.72 -11.66
N VAL A 177 12.92 11.77 -10.97
CA VAL A 177 14.28 11.97 -10.44
C VAL A 177 14.19 12.55 -9.02
N THR A 178 15.25 12.40 -8.23
CA THR A 178 15.33 12.97 -6.89
C THR A 178 15.58 14.48 -6.99
N LEU A 179 14.56 15.29 -6.77
CA LEU A 179 14.64 16.75 -6.76
C LEU A 179 14.74 17.33 -5.36
N LEU A 180 14.22 16.63 -4.35
CA LEU A 180 14.16 17.08 -2.97
C LEU A 180 15.09 16.22 -2.10
N PRO A 181 15.65 16.76 -1.00
CA PRO A 181 16.52 16.01 -0.08
C PRO A 181 15.74 15.07 0.86
N PHE A 182 14.45 14.94 0.66
CA PHE A 182 13.52 14.05 1.36
C PHE A 182 12.49 13.51 0.39
N ASP A 183 11.83 12.42 0.76
CA ASP A 183 10.73 11.83 0.01
C ASP A 183 9.71 11.25 1.00
N LYS A 184 8.61 10.73 0.49
CA LYS A 184 7.54 10.05 1.24
C LYS A 184 7.44 8.60 0.80
N PHE A 185 7.10 7.72 1.75
CA PHE A 185 6.95 6.30 1.47
C PHE A 185 8.16 5.70 0.76
N ASP A 186 9.34 5.74 1.40
CA ASP A 186 10.54 5.14 0.83
C ASP A 186 10.45 3.61 0.85
N ASN A 187 9.65 3.09 -0.09
CA ASN A 187 9.45 1.65 -0.26
C ASN A 187 10.73 0.95 -0.73
N LEU A 188 11.55 1.64 -1.53
CA LEU A 188 12.79 1.07 -2.05
C LEU A 188 13.79 0.77 -0.94
N ASP A 189 13.95 1.67 0.04
CA ASP A 189 14.82 1.42 1.19
C ASP A 189 14.22 0.38 2.13
N LYS A 190 12.90 0.44 2.35
CA LYS A 190 12.23 -0.47 3.29
C LYS A 190 12.15 -1.91 2.80
N ILE A 191 11.98 -2.15 1.50
CA ILE A 191 11.78 -3.50 0.94
C ILE A 191 12.98 -4.42 1.18
N HIS A 192 14.19 -3.86 1.31
CA HIS A 192 15.38 -4.64 1.68
C HIS A 192 15.33 -5.26 3.08
N ARG A 193 14.47 -4.73 3.96
CA ARG A 193 14.29 -5.20 5.35
C ARG A 193 13.18 -6.21 5.50
N VAL A 194 12.39 -6.45 4.46
CA VAL A 194 11.33 -7.47 4.44
C VAL A 194 11.95 -8.85 4.62
N ARG A 195 11.32 -9.71 5.45
CA ARG A 195 11.84 -11.05 5.79
C ARG A 195 10.92 -12.19 5.35
N CYS A 196 9.85 -11.87 4.64
CA CYS A 196 8.91 -12.83 4.10
C CYS A 196 8.98 -12.85 2.57
N PRO A 197 8.40 -13.86 1.91
CA PRO A 197 8.24 -13.88 0.45
C PRO A 197 7.57 -12.61 -0.08
N VAL A 198 7.98 -12.15 -1.27
CA VAL A 198 7.47 -10.93 -1.91
C VAL A 198 6.93 -11.24 -3.30
N LEU A 199 5.71 -10.75 -3.58
CA LEU A 199 5.15 -10.71 -4.93
C LEU A 199 5.01 -9.24 -5.38
N VAL A 200 5.59 -8.91 -6.51
CA VAL A 200 5.41 -7.60 -7.17
C VAL A 200 4.55 -7.79 -8.40
N MET A 201 3.41 -7.10 -8.46
CA MET A 201 2.48 -7.11 -9.57
C MET A 201 2.43 -5.71 -10.19
N HIS A 202 2.58 -5.59 -11.52
CA HIS A 202 2.60 -4.29 -12.18
C HIS A 202 2.17 -4.37 -13.64
N GLY A 203 1.38 -3.39 -14.09
CA GLY A 203 1.02 -3.22 -15.49
C GLY A 203 2.15 -2.57 -16.28
N ARG A 204 2.52 -3.12 -17.44
CA ARG A 204 3.54 -2.50 -18.28
C ARG A 204 3.09 -1.20 -18.94
N ALA A 205 1.76 -1.03 -19.10
CA ALA A 205 1.16 0.19 -19.62
C ALA A 205 0.69 1.16 -18.53
N ASP A 206 1.17 1.00 -17.27
CA ASP A 206 0.81 1.87 -16.15
C ASP A 206 1.28 3.31 -16.43
N GLU A 207 0.31 4.18 -16.64
CA GLU A 207 0.50 5.58 -16.99
C GLU A 207 0.63 6.50 -15.76
N ILE A 208 0.25 6.01 -14.57
CA ILE A 208 0.30 6.75 -13.30
C ILE A 208 1.59 6.45 -12.56
N VAL A 209 1.86 5.17 -12.30
CA VAL A 209 3.12 4.72 -11.69
C VAL A 209 3.94 3.99 -12.76
N PRO A 210 4.95 4.63 -13.36
CA PRO A 210 5.73 4.00 -14.43
C PRO A 210 6.27 2.62 -14.05
N PHE A 211 6.17 1.66 -14.96
CA PHE A 211 6.55 0.25 -14.79
C PHE A 211 7.93 0.04 -14.14
N GLY A 212 8.89 0.93 -14.44
CA GLY A 212 10.23 0.88 -13.85
C GLY A 212 10.27 0.93 -12.30
N HIS A 213 9.22 1.44 -11.66
CA HIS A 213 9.10 1.40 -10.19
C HIS A 213 8.88 -0.04 -9.70
N GLY A 214 7.98 -0.79 -10.34
CA GLY A 214 7.75 -2.21 -10.04
C GLY A 214 9.00 -3.05 -10.25
N GLU A 215 9.70 -2.85 -11.38
CA GLU A 215 10.98 -3.54 -11.63
C GLU A 215 12.04 -3.23 -10.58
N ALA A 216 12.16 -1.96 -10.15
CA ALA A 216 13.13 -1.56 -9.14
C ALA A 216 12.81 -2.20 -7.78
N LEU A 217 11.54 -2.22 -7.36
CA LEU A 217 11.13 -2.89 -6.13
C LEU A 217 11.37 -4.40 -6.19
N TRP A 218 11.02 -5.06 -7.31
CA TRP A 218 11.28 -6.48 -7.47
C TRP A 218 12.78 -6.81 -7.40
N ARG A 219 13.64 -6.01 -8.06
CA ARG A 219 15.09 -6.21 -7.99
C ARG A 219 15.63 -6.06 -6.57
N ALA A 220 15.09 -5.11 -5.81
CA ALA A 220 15.51 -4.79 -4.45
C ALA A 220 14.94 -5.76 -3.40
N ALA A 221 13.81 -6.39 -3.67
CA ALA A 221 13.16 -7.33 -2.74
C ALA A 221 14.07 -8.55 -2.46
N PRO A 222 14.07 -9.07 -1.21
CA PRO A 222 14.79 -10.29 -0.86
C PRO A 222 14.14 -11.54 -1.47
N GLU A 223 14.90 -12.62 -1.55
CA GLU A 223 14.35 -13.95 -1.88
C GLU A 223 13.67 -14.58 -0.65
N PRO A 224 12.63 -15.43 -0.86
CA PRO A 224 12.04 -15.78 -2.16
C PRO A 224 11.11 -14.67 -2.66
N LYS A 225 11.17 -14.40 -3.96
CA LYS A 225 10.33 -13.38 -4.59
C LYS A 225 9.78 -13.85 -5.93
N ARG A 226 8.63 -13.29 -6.30
CA ARG A 226 8.00 -13.46 -7.60
C ARG A 226 7.61 -12.12 -8.19
N PHE A 227 7.33 -12.12 -9.49
CA PHE A 227 6.69 -10.98 -10.16
C PHE A 227 5.56 -11.46 -11.06
N PHE A 228 4.64 -10.56 -11.34
CA PHE A 228 3.66 -10.69 -12.40
C PHE A 228 3.55 -9.37 -13.15
N TRP A 229 3.95 -9.37 -14.42
CA TRP A 229 3.90 -8.23 -15.31
C TRP A 229 2.74 -8.39 -16.29
N ALA A 230 1.66 -7.60 -16.12
CA ALA A 230 0.51 -7.60 -17.02
C ALA A 230 0.83 -6.71 -18.23
N GLU A 231 1.04 -7.32 -19.39
CA GLU A 231 1.60 -6.66 -20.58
C GLU A 231 0.79 -5.45 -21.08
N ARG A 232 -0.55 -5.49 -20.97
CA ARG A 232 -1.45 -4.45 -21.48
C ARG A 232 -2.18 -3.67 -20.40
N ALA A 233 -1.97 -4.00 -19.13
CA ALA A 233 -2.66 -3.36 -18.03
C ALA A 233 -2.05 -2.00 -17.71
N GLY A 234 -2.91 -1.02 -17.49
CA GLY A 234 -2.62 0.28 -16.91
C GLY A 234 -2.72 0.24 -15.37
N HIS A 235 -2.84 1.42 -14.75
CA HIS A 235 -2.89 1.55 -13.29
C HIS A 235 -4.22 1.07 -12.68
N ASN A 236 -5.33 1.39 -13.34
CA ASN A 236 -6.67 1.20 -12.77
C ASN A 236 -7.44 0.03 -13.38
N ASP A 237 -6.93 -0.59 -14.42
CA ASP A 237 -7.58 -1.69 -15.12
C ASP A 237 -6.85 -3.04 -15.00
N PHE A 238 -5.83 -3.11 -14.12
CA PHE A 238 -4.95 -4.26 -13.94
C PHE A 238 -5.72 -5.60 -13.85
N TRP A 239 -6.68 -5.67 -12.96
CA TRP A 239 -7.53 -6.85 -12.75
C TRP A 239 -8.60 -7.05 -13.84
N LEU A 240 -8.95 -6.01 -14.59
CA LEU A 240 -9.89 -6.13 -15.69
C LEU A 240 -9.22 -6.68 -16.96
N VAL A 241 -7.94 -6.33 -17.14
CA VAL A 241 -7.16 -6.72 -18.33
C VAL A 241 -6.65 -8.15 -18.24
N ASP A 242 -6.22 -8.58 -17.04
CA ASP A 242 -5.64 -9.93 -16.88
C ASP A 242 -5.95 -10.54 -15.48
N GLU A 243 -7.25 -10.69 -15.18
CA GLU A 243 -7.71 -11.35 -13.94
C GLU A 243 -7.19 -12.78 -13.79
N PRO A 244 -7.20 -13.64 -14.85
CA PRO A 244 -6.65 -14.99 -14.70
C PRO A 244 -5.17 -15.03 -14.35
N GLY A 245 -4.35 -14.18 -14.99
CA GLY A 245 -2.93 -14.09 -14.69
C GLY A 245 -2.64 -13.57 -13.28
N ALA A 246 -3.35 -12.52 -12.85
CA ALA A 246 -3.24 -11.98 -11.50
C ALA A 246 -3.67 -13.00 -10.43
N THR A 247 -4.77 -13.72 -10.66
CA THR A 247 -5.24 -14.81 -9.78
C THR A 247 -4.20 -15.92 -9.67
N GLN A 248 -3.68 -16.39 -10.80
CA GLN A 248 -2.67 -17.44 -10.83
C GLN A 248 -1.39 -17.01 -10.09
N ALA A 249 -0.95 -15.76 -10.29
CA ALA A 249 0.22 -15.22 -9.61
C ALA A 249 0.05 -15.21 -8.07
N LEU A 250 -1.12 -14.85 -7.56
CA LEU A 250 -1.43 -14.90 -6.13
C LEU A 250 -1.44 -16.33 -5.58
N ILE A 251 -2.05 -17.27 -6.30
CA ILE A 251 -2.08 -18.70 -5.91
C ILE A 251 -0.67 -19.29 -5.87
N GLU A 252 0.13 -19.04 -6.90
CA GLU A 252 1.53 -19.51 -6.95
C GLU A 252 2.40 -18.84 -5.88
N PHE A 253 2.14 -17.59 -5.55
CA PHE A 253 2.81 -16.90 -4.47
C PHE A 253 2.46 -17.53 -3.12
N ALA A 254 1.19 -17.84 -2.87
CA ALA A 254 0.77 -18.50 -1.64
C ALA A 254 1.47 -19.85 -1.41
N ALA A 255 1.85 -20.54 -2.48
CA ALA A 255 2.61 -21.81 -2.38
C ALA A 255 4.06 -21.62 -1.89
N LEU A 256 4.60 -20.40 -1.87
CA LEU A 256 5.93 -20.08 -1.31
C LEU A 256 5.88 -19.80 0.19
N LEU A 257 4.68 -19.55 0.74
CA LEU A 257 4.53 -19.16 2.13
C LEU A 257 4.70 -20.37 3.08
N PRO A 258 5.09 -20.12 4.34
CA PRO A 258 5.17 -21.18 5.33
C PRO A 258 3.82 -21.92 5.44
N ALA A 259 3.84 -23.24 5.41
CA ALA A 259 2.62 -24.03 5.56
C ALA A 259 1.90 -23.64 6.87
N SER A 260 0.59 -23.35 6.77
CA SER A 260 -0.26 -23.15 7.94
C SER A 260 -0.27 -24.45 8.76
N ARG A 261 0.33 -24.43 9.94
CA ARG A 261 0.30 -25.56 10.90
C ARG A 261 -1.00 -25.55 11.67
#